data_9d81e11b8ad82dd2bfd301ed9d8522c4
#
_entry.id   9d81e11b8ad82dd2bfd301ed9d8522c4
#
_cell.length_a   1.000
_cell.length_b   1.000
_cell.length_c   1.000
_cell.angle_alpha   90.00
_cell.angle_beta   90.00
_cell.angle_gamma   90.00
#
_symmetry.space_group_name_H-M   'P 1'
#
loop_
_entity.id
_entity.type
_entity.pdbx_description
1 polymer ?
#
loop_
_entity_poly.entity_id
_entity_poly.type
_entity_poly.pdbx_seq_one_letter_code
_entity_poly.pdbx_strand_id
1 'polypeptide(L)'
;MKTILVVDDSRIMRNIVKNIFAELKIPCQYLEAGDGRKALQLMETNKVNLVFLDWNMPEMDGMEFLKRVRAMPGCEELPIIMVTSEAARYNVVEALQNGATDYIIKPVNDRIFKEKISELVF
;
A
#
# COMPACT_ATOMS: atom_id res chain seq x y z
N MET A 1 8.75 -10.98 -12.47
CA MET A 1 8.71 -10.73 -11.01
C MET A 1 7.63 -9.71 -10.71
N LYS A 2 7.08 -9.76 -9.52
CA LYS A 2 6.02 -8.84 -9.11
C LYS A 2 6.57 -7.47 -8.74
N THR A 3 5.81 -6.43 -9.00
CA THR A 3 6.16 -5.05 -8.66
C THR A 3 5.27 -4.56 -7.53
N ILE A 4 5.89 -4.10 -6.45
CA ILE A 4 5.21 -3.61 -5.26
C ILE A 4 5.49 -2.11 -5.14
N LEU A 5 4.42 -1.33 -5.02
CA LEU A 5 4.51 0.11 -4.78
C LEU A 5 4.31 0.37 -3.29
N VAL A 6 5.29 0.99 -2.66
CA VAL A 6 5.23 1.35 -1.25
C VAL A 6 5.09 2.86 -1.15
N VAL A 7 3.95 3.31 -0.67
CA VAL A 7 3.60 4.73 -0.58
C VAL A 7 3.53 5.13 0.89
N ASP A 8 4.54 5.82 1.36
CA ASP A 8 4.65 6.29 2.74
C ASP A 8 5.67 7.43 2.76
N ASP A 9 5.39 8.51 3.47
CA ASP A 9 6.34 9.61 3.58
C ASP A 9 7.54 9.26 4.48
N SER A 10 7.45 8.20 5.26
CA SER A 10 8.53 7.70 6.10
C SER A 10 9.41 6.70 5.35
N ARG A 11 10.66 7.07 5.12
CA ARG A 11 11.64 6.16 4.52
C ARG A 11 11.85 4.91 5.37
N ILE A 12 11.81 5.06 6.69
CA ILE A 12 11.96 3.93 7.62
C ILE A 12 10.81 2.94 7.41
N MET A 13 9.58 3.41 7.29
CA MET A 13 8.43 2.54 7.03
C MET A 13 8.56 1.81 5.69
N ARG A 14 8.99 2.52 4.64
CA ARG A 14 9.19 1.87 3.34
C ARG A 14 10.22 0.75 3.42
N ASN A 15 11.29 0.96 4.18
CA ASN A 15 12.31 -0.08 4.38
C ASN A 15 11.79 -1.27 5.18
N ILE A 16 10.94 -1.04 6.18
CA ILE A 16 10.30 -2.11 6.94
C ILE A 16 9.49 -3.02 6.02
N VAL A 17 8.68 -2.44 5.15
CA VAL A 17 7.88 -3.20 4.19
C VAL A 17 8.79 -4.04 3.27
N LYS A 18 9.81 -3.43 2.71
CA LYS A 18 10.75 -4.15 1.82
C LYS A 18 11.45 -5.30 2.53
N ASN A 19 11.86 -5.08 3.78
CA ASN A 19 12.55 -6.11 4.55
C ASN A 19 11.67 -7.32 4.84
N ILE A 20 10.39 -7.09 5.11
CA ILE A 20 9.44 -8.18 5.35
C ILE A 20 9.28 -9.05 4.10
N PHE A 21 9.15 -8.43 2.92
CA PHE A 21 9.09 -9.19 1.67
C PHE A 21 10.37 -9.97 1.41
N ALA A 22 11.53 -9.37 1.73
CA ALA A 22 12.81 -10.06 1.60
C ALA A 22 12.89 -11.29 2.51
N GLU A 23 12.41 -11.18 3.74
CA GLU A 23 12.35 -12.31 4.68
C GLU A 23 11.44 -13.43 4.20
N LEU A 24 10.35 -13.08 3.52
CA LEU A 24 9.43 -14.06 2.94
C LEU A 24 9.97 -14.70 1.66
N LYS A 25 11.10 -14.22 1.16
CA LYS A 25 11.75 -14.70 -0.06
C LYS A 25 10.85 -14.63 -1.30
N ILE A 26 10.02 -13.60 -1.35
CA ILE A 26 9.18 -13.33 -2.51
C ILE A 26 9.98 -12.48 -3.50
N PRO A 27 10.21 -12.94 -4.73
CA PRO A 27 10.95 -12.12 -5.71
C PRO A 27 10.11 -10.96 -6.19
N CYS A 28 10.54 -9.74 -5.86
CA CYS A 28 9.79 -8.51 -6.15
C CYS A 28 10.70 -7.39 -6.60
N GLN A 29 10.15 -6.51 -7.43
CA GLN A 29 10.68 -5.17 -7.62
C GLN A 29 9.91 -4.21 -6.72
N TYR A 30 10.59 -3.17 -6.24
CA TYR A 30 9.97 -2.17 -5.37
C TYR A 30 10.01 -0.81 -6.03
N LEU A 31 8.87 -0.12 -6.00
CA LEU A 31 8.76 1.29 -6.33
C LEU A 31 8.37 2.00 -5.04
N GLU A 32 8.94 3.18 -4.82
CA GLU A 32 8.71 3.92 -3.59
C GLU A 32 8.22 5.33 -3.91
N ALA A 33 7.25 5.79 -3.15
CA ALA A 33 6.76 7.15 -3.25
C ALA A 33 6.52 7.72 -1.85
N GLY A 34 6.90 8.98 -1.66
CA GLY A 34 6.69 9.68 -0.40
C GLY A 34 5.36 10.43 -0.32
N ASP A 35 4.61 10.48 -1.39
CA ASP A 35 3.29 11.11 -1.44
C ASP A 35 2.43 10.48 -2.54
N GLY A 36 1.13 10.80 -2.50
CA GLY A 36 0.17 10.23 -3.43
C GLY A 36 0.34 10.68 -4.87
N ARG A 37 0.82 11.91 -5.09
CA ARG A 37 1.03 12.43 -6.44
C ARG A 37 2.15 11.67 -7.15
N LYS A 38 3.27 11.48 -6.47
CA LYS A 38 4.39 10.70 -7.00
C LYS A 38 3.97 9.26 -7.25
N ALA A 39 3.18 8.69 -6.33
CA ALA A 39 2.67 7.33 -6.49
C ALA A 39 1.81 7.20 -7.74
N LEU A 40 0.93 8.15 -8.02
CA LEU A 40 0.12 8.13 -9.24
C LEU A 40 0.98 8.18 -10.50
N GLN A 41 2.03 8.98 -10.51
CA GLN A 41 2.96 9.04 -11.65
C GLN A 41 3.60 7.68 -11.90
N LEU A 42 3.99 6.98 -10.84
CA LEU A 42 4.56 5.64 -10.96
C LEU A 42 3.54 4.63 -11.46
N MET A 43 2.29 4.75 -11.05
CA MET A 43 1.21 3.89 -11.53
C MET A 43 0.96 4.05 -13.04
N GLU A 44 1.15 5.26 -13.57
CA GLU A 44 0.92 5.54 -14.98
C GLU A 44 1.97 4.90 -15.90
N THR A 45 3.18 4.69 -15.39
CA THR A 45 4.31 4.23 -16.21
C THR A 45 4.79 2.82 -15.85
N ASN A 46 4.20 2.19 -14.85
CA ASN A 46 4.60 0.86 -14.40
C ASN A 46 3.39 -0.01 -14.14
N LYS A 47 3.51 -1.31 -14.42
CA LYS A 47 2.50 -2.27 -13.99
C LYS A 47 2.79 -2.66 -12.55
N VAL A 48 1.88 -2.30 -11.65
CA VAL A 48 2.00 -2.56 -10.22
C VAL A 48 1.08 -3.72 -9.84
N ASN A 49 1.58 -4.63 -9.02
CA ASN A 49 0.85 -5.84 -8.60
C ASN A 49 0.29 -5.75 -7.17
N LEU A 50 0.85 -4.85 -6.36
CA LEU A 50 0.44 -4.67 -4.96
C LEU A 50 0.85 -3.28 -4.50
N VAL A 51 -0.01 -2.62 -3.73
CA VAL A 51 0.27 -1.31 -3.15
C VAL A 51 0.15 -1.38 -1.63
N PHE A 52 1.17 -0.87 -0.94
CA PHE A 52 1.09 -0.52 0.48
C PHE A 52 0.95 0.99 0.58
N LEU A 53 -0.07 1.46 1.26
CA LEU A 53 -0.48 2.85 1.20
C LEU A 53 -0.70 3.41 2.60
N ASP A 54 0.13 4.38 2.98
CA ASP A 54 -0.07 5.15 4.20
C ASP A 54 -1.26 6.09 4.04
N TRP A 55 -2.00 6.32 5.12
CA TRP A 55 -3.16 7.23 5.10
C TRP A 55 -2.74 8.69 5.07
N ASN A 56 -1.82 9.07 5.97
CA ASN A 56 -1.44 10.47 6.15
C ASN A 56 -0.17 10.81 5.39
N MET A 57 -0.32 11.54 4.30
CA MET A 57 0.79 11.97 3.45
C MET A 57 0.59 13.40 2.99
N PRO A 58 1.70 14.13 2.71
CA PRO A 58 1.58 15.46 2.11
C PRO A 58 1.08 15.38 0.66
N GLU A 59 0.65 16.50 0.13
CA GLU A 59 0.16 16.71 -1.23
C GLU A 59 -1.15 15.99 -1.51
N MET A 60 -1.17 14.66 -1.47
CA MET A 60 -2.35 13.85 -1.71
C MET A 60 -2.38 12.73 -0.68
N ASP A 61 -3.41 12.69 0.16
CA ASP A 61 -3.53 11.66 1.19
C ASP A 61 -3.90 10.28 0.61
N GLY A 62 -3.85 9.27 1.48
CA GLY A 62 -4.08 7.89 1.05
C GLY A 62 -5.48 7.65 0.49
N MET A 63 -6.50 8.30 1.05
CA MET A 63 -7.87 8.11 0.57
C MET A 63 -8.05 8.67 -0.84
N GLU A 64 -7.52 9.84 -1.11
CA GLU A 64 -7.61 10.44 -2.43
C GLU A 64 -6.86 9.59 -3.47
N PHE A 65 -5.67 9.10 -3.10
CA PHE A 65 -4.91 8.20 -3.96
C PHE A 65 -5.71 6.93 -4.25
N LEU A 66 -6.28 6.30 -3.23
CA LEU A 66 -7.08 5.09 -3.37
C LEU A 66 -8.23 5.29 -4.36
N LYS A 67 -8.97 6.38 -4.20
CA LYS A 67 -10.10 6.68 -5.09
C LYS A 67 -9.65 6.86 -6.53
N ARG A 68 -8.53 7.55 -6.74
CA ARG A 68 -8.00 7.79 -8.08
C ARG A 68 -7.52 6.49 -8.74
N VAL A 69 -6.83 5.64 -8.00
CA VAL A 69 -6.35 4.36 -8.54
C VAL A 69 -7.52 3.45 -8.90
N ARG A 70 -8.54 3.39 -8.06
CA ARG A 70 -9.72 2.55 -8.36
C ARG A 70 -10.48 3.02 -9.60
N ALA A 71 -10.37 4.29 -9.97
CA ALA A 71 -10.95 4.82 -11.19
C ALA A 71 -10.09 4.56 -12.44
N MET A 72 -8.85 4.11 -12.27
CA MET A 72 -7.97 3.82 -13.40
C MET A 72 -8.34 2.49 -14.06
N PRO A 73 -8.40 2.42 -15.40
CA PRO A 73 -8.68 1.16 -16.09
C PRO A 73 -7.67 0.08 -15.73
N GLY A 74 -8.16 -1.12 -15.42
CA GLY A 74 -7.32 -2.26 -15.06
C GLY A 74 -6.89 -2.31 -13.60
N CYS A 75 -7.27 -1.33 -12.79
CA CYS A 75 -6.89 -1.26 -11.38
C CYS A 75 -8.04 -1.54 -10.42
N GLU A 76 -9.16 -2.05 -10.89
CA GLU A 76 -10.35 -2.29 -10.08
C GLU A 76 -10.10 -3.35 -9.00
N GLU A 77 -9.24 -4.33 -9.28
CA GLU A 77 -8.95 -5.43 -8.37
C GLU A 77 -7.51 -5.46 -7.89
N LEU A 78 -6.75 -4.40 -8.16
CA LEU A 78 -5.39 -4.29 -7.67
C LEU A 78 -5.37 -4.37 -6.13
N PRO A 79 -4.60 -5.31 -5.52
CA PRO A 79 -4.51 -5.34 -4.06
C PRO A 79 -3.89 -4.06 -3.52
N ILE A 80 -4.60 -3.39 -2.62
CA ILE A 80 -4.15 -2.18 -1.93
C ILE A 80 -4.34 -2.39 -0.44
N ILE A 81 -3.23 -2.40 0.29
CA ILE A 81 -3.22 -2.56 1.74
C ILE A 81 -2.98 -1.19 2.36
N MET A 82 -3.93 -0.72 3.14
CA MET A 82 -3.77 0.51 3.90
C MET A 82 -2.92 0.25 5.14
N VAL A 83 -1.96 1.14 5.40
CA VAL A 83 -1.16 1.10 6.63
C VAL A 83 -1.47 2.37 7.40
N THR A 84 -2.12 2.25 8.56
CA THR A 84 -2.69 3.40 9.26
C THR A 84 -2.42 3.32 10.76
N SER A 85 -2.52 4.48 11.44
CA SER A 85 -2.38 4.53 12.89
C SER A 85 -3.62 3.95 13.58
N GLU A 86 -3.42 3.41 14.80
CA GLU A 86 -4.51 2.87 15.60
C GLU A 86 -5.62 3.88 15.87
N ALA A 87 -5.26 5.16 16.02
CA ALA A 87 -6.21 6.22 16.31
C ALA A 87 -7.20 6.49 15.17
N ALA A 88 -6.94 5.94 13.98
CA ALA A 88 -7.74 6.20 12.79
C ALA A 88 -8.66 5.02 12.42
N ARG A 89 -9.18 4.29 13.39
CA ARG A 89 -10.01 3.10 13.14
C ARG A 89 -11.18 3.34 12.21
N TYR A 90 -11.86 4.48 12.34
CA TYR A 90 -12.97 4.79 11.44
C TYR A 90 -12.51 5.02 10.01
N ASN A 91 -11.27 5.42 9.80
CA ASN A 91 -10.69 5.56 8.48
C ASN A 91 -10.53 4.21 7.79
N VAL A 92 -10.32 3.14 8.56
CA VAL A 92 -10.23 1.78 8.03
C VAL A 92 -11.54 1.39 7.36
N VAL A 93 -12.67 1.63 8.02
CA VAL A 93 -13.99 1.32 7.47
C VAL A 93 -14.20 2.12 6.18
N GLU A 94 -13.90 3.41 6.19
CA GLU A 94 -14.04 4.26 5.02
C GLU A 94 -13.15 3.77 3.87
N ALA A 95 -11.92 3.38 4.17
CA ALA A 95 -10.99 2.86 3.16
C ALA A 95 -11.53 1.58 2.52
N LEU A 96 -12.01 0.64 3.32
CA LEU A 96 -12.59 -0.60 2.81
C LEU A 96 -13.82 -0.35 1.95
N GLN A 97 -14.66 0.59 2.34
CA GLN A 97 -15.83 0.99 1.55
C GLN A 97 -15.44 1.62 0.22
N ASN A 98 -14.27 2.23 0.14
CA ASN A 98 -13.77 2.86 -1.08
C ASN A 98 -12.82 1.96 -1.87
N GLY A 99 -12.72 0.68 -1.53
CA GLY A 99 -12.04 -0.30 -2.33
C GLY A 99 -10.67 -0.75 -1.87
N ALA A 100 -10.23 -0.39 -0.65
CA ALA A 100 -9.02 -0.98 -0.08
C ALA A 100 -9.24 -2.48 0.11
N THR A 101 -8.20 -3.27 -0.16
CA THR A 101 -8.29 -4.72 -0.03
C THR A 101 -8.23 -5.15 1.43
N ASP A 102 -7.34 -4.53 2.21
CA ASP A 102 -7.16 -4.85 3.62
C ASP A 102 -6.42 -3.69 4.28
N TYR A 103 -6.09 -3.84 5.56
CA TYR A 103 -5.39 -2.83 6.32
C TYR A 103 -4.42 -3.44 7.32
N ILE A 104 -3.44 -2.64 7.74
CA ILE A 104 -2.49 -2.97 8.80
C ILE A 104 -2.41 -1.77 9.72
N ILE A 105 -2.53 -1.99 11.03
CA ILE A 105 -2.45 -0.93 12.04
C ILE A 105 -1.01 -0.76 12.49
N LYS A 106 -0.52 0.48 12.53
CA LYS A 106 0.79 0.81 13.10
C LYS A 106 0.72 0.78 14.63
N PRO A 107 1.76 0.37 15.35
CA PRO A 107 3.05 -0.11 14.85
C PRO A 107 2.94 -1.47 14.17
N VAL A 108 3.72 -1.67 13.12
CA VAL A 108 3.64 -2.88 12.30
C VAL A 108 4.17 -4.09 13.08
N ASN A 109 3.35 -5.13 13.19
CA ASN A 109 3.73 -6.42 13.77
C ASN A 109 4.11 -7.35 12.62
N ASP A 110 5.34 -7.86 12.64
CA ASP A 110 5.87 -8.71 11.59
C ASP A 110 4.98 -9.91 11.29
N ARG A 111 4.49 -10.57 12.33
CA ARG A 111 3.65 -11.76 12.16
C ARG A 111 2.34 -11.43 11.46
N ILE A 112 1.66 -10.38 11.90
CA ILE A 112 0.38 -9.96 11.30
C ILE A 112 0.61 -9.54 9.85
N PHE A 113 1.70 -8.80 9.60
CA PHE A 113 2.03 -8.35 8.26
C PHE A 113 2.26 -9.54 7.33
N LYS A 114 3.05 -10.52 7.77
CA LYS A 114 3.34 -11.72 6.98
C LYS A 114 2.08 -12.55 6.72
N GLU A 115 1.20 -12.65 7.71
CA GLU A 115 -0.08 -13.35 7.55
C GLU A 115 -0.93 -12.68 6.46
N LYS A 116 -1.03 -11.35 6.49
CA LYS A 116 -1.82 -10.62 5.49
C LYS A 116 -1.24 -10.74 4.09
N ILE A 117 0.09 -10.71 3.95
CA ILE A 117 0.73 -10.90 2.65
C ILE A 117 0.45 -12.30 2.12
N SER A 118 0.54 -13.33 2.98
CA SER A 118 0.32 -14.71 2.53
C SER A 118 -1.11 -14.99 2.08
N GLU A 119 -2.07 -14.19 2.52
CA GLU A 119 -3.46 -14.27 2.07
C GLU A 119 -3.70 -13.60 0.72
N LEU A 120 -2.76 -12.79 0.25
CA LEU A 120 -2.90 -12.06 -1.01
C LEU A 120 -2.55 -12.94 -2.20
N VAL A 121 -3.34 -12.79 -3.26
CA VAL A 121 -3.03 -13.36 -4.57
C VAL A 121 -2.69 -12.20 -5.49
N PHE A 122 -1.43 -12.15 -5.89
CA PHE A 122 -0.98 -11.04 -6.72
C PHE A 122 0.13 -11.46 -7.68
#